data_169315801f4457b94ddd50d069596c74
#
_entry.id   169315801f4457b94ddd50d069596c74
#
_cell.length_a   1.000
_cell.length_b   1.000
_cell.length_c   1.000
_cell.angle_alpha   90.00
_cell.angle_beta   90.00
_cell.angle_gamma   90.00
#
_symmetry.space_group_name_H-M   'P 1'
#
loop_
_entity.id
_entity.type
_entity.pdbx_description
1 polymer ?
#
loop_
_entity_poly.entity_id
_entity_poly.type
_entity_poly.pdbx_seq_one_letter_code
_entity_poly.pdbx_strand_id
1 'polypeptide(L)'
;MVTKLLFKRYELPPLPYNMDALEPYISKEIVDVHYNGHHKGYVNGANALLERVEKIIRGELGAGQYDIQGILRGLTFNINGHKLHDLYWRSMAPAGKGGGKPGGLLADLIEKQYGSFDRFKAVFTEAANSLPGTGWTALYYDTETATYRS
;
A
#
# COMPACT_ATOMS: atom_id res chain seq x y z
N MET A 1 33.57 9.79 9.32
CA MET A 1 33.03 8.47 9.73
C MET A 1 31.66 8.29 9.09
N VAL A 2 31.43 7.19 8.37
CA VAL A 2 30.10 6.87 7.86
C VAL A 2 29.25 6.43 9.04
N THR A 3 28.25 7.20 9.39
CA THR A 3 27.33 6.85 10.49
C THR A 3 26.55 5.59 10.10
N LYS A 4 26.74 4.50 10.85
CA LYS A 4 26.02 3.24 10.61
C LYS A 4 24.51 3.48 10.77
N LEU A 5 23.72 3.15 9.74
CA LEU A 5 22.27 3.17 9.82
C LEU A 5 21.78 2.14 10.84
N LEU A 6 20.86 2.53 11.73
CA LEU A 6 20.22 1.62 12.69
C LEU A 6 19.04 0.88 12.03
N PHE A 7 18.38 1.51 11.09
CA PHE A 7 17.22 0.95 10.37
C PHE A 7 17.51 0.83 8.88
N LYS A 8 17.11 -0.29 8.28
CA LYS A 8 17.10 -0.43 6.82
C LYS A 8 16.11 0.59 6.24
N ARG A 9 16.49 1.25 5.16
CA ARG A 9 15.63 2.20 4.44
C ARG A 9 14.68 1.46 3.49
N TYR A 10 13.51 2.03 3.29
CA TYR A 10 12.58 1.61 2.26
C TYR A 10 13.08 2.04 0.89
N GLU A 11 12.84 1.22 -0.09
CA GLU A 11 13.14 1.49 -1.51
C GLU A 11 11.84 1.50 -2.30
N LEU A 12 11.75 2.33 -3.32
CA LEU A 12 10.62 2.32 -4.24
C LEU A 12 10.77 1.11 -5.16
N PRO A 13 9.92 0.06 -5.05
CA PRO A 13 10.03 -1.11 -5.90
C PRO A 13 9.67 -0.74 -7.35
N PRO A 14 10.30 -1.35 -8.36
CA PRO A 14 9.93 -1.10 -9.76
C PRO A 14 8.49 -1.55 -10.02
N LEU A 15 7.81 -0.83 -10.94
CA LEU A 15 6.52 -1.28 -11.44
C LEU A 15 6.66 -2.66 -12.11
N PRO A 16 5.68 -3.57 -11.96
CA PRO A 16 5.72 -4.89 -12.58
C PRO A 16 5.45 -4.85 -14.10
N TYR A 17 5.21 -3.67 -14.66
CA TYR A 17 4.91 -3.41 -16.07
C TYR A 17 5.33 -2.00 -16.49
N ASN A 18 5.33 -1.71 -17.78
CA ASN A 18 5.59 -0.36 -18.29
C ASN A 18 4.50 0.63 -17.85
N MET A 19 4.84 1.90 -17.70
CA MET A 19 3.91 2.94 -17.23
C MET A 19 2.67 3.12 -18.13
N ASP A 20 2.78 2.83 -19.41
CA ASP A 20 1.70 2.89 -20.40
C ASP A 20 0.89 1.59 -20.53
N ALA A 21 1.29 0.54 -19.84
CA ALA A 21 0.71 -0.80 -20.00
C ALA A 21 -0.74 -0.94 -19.51
N LEU A 22 -1.23 0.01 -18.72
CA LEU A 22 -2.61 0.03 -18.22
C LEU A 22 -3.58 0.81 -19.12
N GLU A 23 -3.08 1.40 -20.20
CA GLU A 23 -3.95 2.06 -21.17
C GLU A 23 -4.89 1.08 -21.89
N PRO A 24 -6.07 1.50 -22.29
CA PRO A 24 -6.64 2.85 -22.21
C PRO A 24 -7.35 3.15 -20.86
N TYR A 25 -7.30 2.26 -19.87
CA TYR A 25 -8.05 2.39 -18.63
C TYR A 25 -7.42 3.38 -17.64
N ILE A 26 -6.10 3.37 -17.53
CA ILE A 26 -5.32 4.30 -16.72
C ILE A 26 -4.19 4.83 -17.60
N SER A 27 -4.15 6.15 -17.80
CA SER A 27 -3.14 6.75 -18.68
C SER A 27 -1.74 6.71 -18.05
N LYS A 28 -0.73 6.75 -18.90
CA LYS A 28 0.67 6.83 -18.49
C LYS A 28 0.93 7.98 -17.51
N GLU A 29 0.32 9.14 -17.75
CA GLU A 29 0.49 10.33 -16.90
C GLU A 29 -0.06 10.09 -15.48
N ILE A 30 -1.21 9.41 -15.37
CA ILE A 30 -1.79 9.06 -14.07
C ILE A 30 -0.88 8.06 -13.34
N VAL A 31 -0.37 7.05 -14.04
CA VAL A 31 0.58 6.08 -13.46
C VAL A 31 1.85 6.78 -12.98
N ASP A 32 2.40 7.68 -13.78
CA ASP A 32 3.63 8.44 -13.46
C ASP A 32 3.44 9.29 -12.20
N VAL A 33 2.41 10.13 -12.15
CA VAL A 33 2.13 11.00 -10.99
C VAL A 33 1.85 10.15 -9.73
N HIS A 34 1.10 9.06 -9.88
CA HIS A 34 0.76 8.20 -8.75
C HIS A 34 1.97 7.40 -8.23
N TYR A 35 2.83 6.92 -9.11
CA TYR A 35 4.04 6.16 -8.75
C TYR A 35 5.19 7.08 -8.30
N ASN A 36 5.61 8.02 -9.14
CA ASN A 36 6.76 8.90 -8.89
C ASN A 36 6.43 10.04 -7.92
N GLY A 37 5.17 10.44 -7.81
CA GLY A 37 4.69 11.44 -6.84
C GLY A 37 4.25 10.78 -5.53
N HIS A 38 3.09 10.12 -5.52
CA HIS A 38 2.47 9.62 -4.30
C HIS A 38 3.24 8.46 -3.66
N HIS A 39 3.50 7.37 -4.39
CA HIS A 39 4.18 6.20 -3.83
C HIS A 39 5.60 6.55 -3.37
N LYS A 40 6.37 7.23 -4.22
CA LYS A 40 7.72 7.70 -3.86
C LYS A 40 7.70 8.66 -2.68
N GLY A 41 6.67 9.50 -2.57
CA GLY A 41 6.47 10.39 -1.43
C GLY A 41 6.36 9.64 -0.11
N TYR A 42 5.61 8.55 -0.06
CA TYR A 42 5.51 7.70 1.13
C TYR A 42 6.83 7.02 1.49
N VAL A 43 7.57 6.52 0.50
CA VAL A 43 8.91 5.94 0.73
C VAL A 43 9.86 6.99 1.34
N ASN A 44 9.89 8.18 0.76
CA ASN A 44 10.72 9.28 1.25
C ASN A 44 10.31 9.73 2.65
N GLY A 45 9.00 9.86 2.91
CA GLY A 45 8.46 10.23 4.21
C GLY A 45 8.80 9.21 5.30
N ALA A 46 8.66 7.90 5.01
CA ALA A 46 9.07 6.86 5.94
C ALA A 46 10.57 6.94 6.26
N ASN A 47 11.42 7.09 5.25
CA ASN A 47 12.87 7.17 5.43
C ASN A 47 13.31 8.42 6.22
N ALA A 48 12.69 9.56 5.97
CA ALA A 48 12.97 10.79 6.73
C ALA A 48 12.60 10.65 8.21
N LEU A 49 11.48 9.99 8.51
CA LEU A 49 11.08 9.74 9.90
C LEU A 49 11.95 8.70 10.58
N LEU A 50 12.41 7.64 9.88
CA LEU A 50 13.39 6.69 10.40
C LEU A 50 14.71 7.40 10.74
N GLU A 51 15.20 8.29 9.89
CA GLU A 51 16.39 9.10 10.18
C GLU A 51 16.19 9.95 11.45
N ARG A 52 15.00 10.55 11.60
CA ARG A 52 14.70 11.35 12.80
C ARG A 52 14.68 10.49 14.07
N VAL A 53 14.14 9.27 14.00
CA VAL A 53 14.20 8.30 15.11
C VAL A 53 15.66 7.93 15.43
N GLU A 54 16.51 7.69 14.43
CA GLU A 54 17.93 7.44 14.65
C GLU A 54 18.65 8.59 15.36
N LYS A 55 18.35 9.84 14.99
CA LYS A 55 18.92 11.04 15.68
C LYS A 55 18.49 11.10 17.14
N ILE A 56 17.24 10.76 17.45
CA ILE A 56 16.76 10.65 18.84
C ILE A 56 17.53 9.59 19.61
N ILE A 57 17.66 8.37 19.04
CA ILE A 57 18.37 7.25 19.67
C ILE A 57 19.85 7.59 19.95
N ARG A 58 20.48 8.36 19.06
CA ARG A 58 21.87 8.82 19.25
C ARG A 58 22.03 10.00 20.21
N GLY A 59 20.94 10.54 20.72
CA GLY A 59 20.98 11.73 21.57
C GLY A 59 21.32 13.04 20.84
N GLU A 60 21.16 13.06 19.51
CA GLU A 60 21.39 14.25 18.67
C GLU A 60 20.22 15.24 18.76
N LEU A 61 19.06 14.79 19.26
CA LEU A 61 17.88 15.62 19.54
C LEU A 61 17.55 15.52 21.02
N GLY A 62 17.53 16.69 21.69
CA GLY A 62 17.17 16.79 23.11
C GLY A 62 15.66 16.72 23.37
N ALA A 63 15.29 16.53 24.62
CA ALA A 63 13.91 16.58 25.06
C ALA A 63 13.26 17.93 24.68
N GLY A 64 12.04 17.88 24.14
CA GLY A 64 11.33 19.07 23.64
C GLY A 64 11.64 19.46 22.19
N GLN A 65 12.65 18.85 21.56
CA GLN A 65 12.98 19.08 20.14
C GLN A 65 12.24 18.15 19.18
N TYR A 66 11.44 17.20 19.70
CA TYR A 66 10.67 16.27 18.90
C TYR A 66 9.33 15.90 19.53
N ASP A 67 8.36 15.61 18.68
CA ASP A 67 7.09 14.97 19.02
C ASP A 67 7.17 13.50 18.66
N ILE A 68 7.46 12.64 19.64
CA ILE A 68 7.58 11.19 19.39
C ILE A 68 6.26 10.58 18.90
N GLN A 69 5.12 11.05 19.41
CA GLN A 69 3.82 10.55 18.98
C GLN A 69 3.52 10.90 17.52
N GLY A 70 3.79 12.15 17.12
CA GLY A 70 3.63 12.56 15.72
C GLY A 70 4.60 11.83 14.79
N ILE A 71 5.85 11.61 15.22
CA ILE A 71 6.82 10.81 14.47
C ILE A 71 6.32 9.39 14.24
N LEU A 72 5.85 8.69 15.28
CA LEU A 72 5.38 7.31 15.18
C LEU A 72 4.10 7.19 14.33
N ARG A 73 3.16 8.12 14.49
CA ARG A 73 1.97 8.19 13.62
C ARG A 73 2.34 8.42 12.16
N GLY A 74 3.22 9.38 11.90
CA GLY A 74 3.71 9.68 10.55
C GLY A 74 4.47 8.50 9.94
N LEU A 75 5.28 7.80 10.75
CA LEU A 75 6.01 6.62 10.30
C LEU A 75 5.03 5.50 9.89
N THR A 76 4.04 5.17 10.74
CA THR A 76 3.01 4.19 10.44
C THR A 76 2.22 4.56 9.19
N PHE A 77 1.81 5.83 9.06
CA PHE A 77 1.10 6.34 7.88
C PHE A 77 1.91 6.15 6.59
N ASN A 78 3.18 6.57 6.59
CA ASN A 78 4.04 6.46 5.41
C ASN A 78 4.37 5.00 5.06
N ILE A 79 4.64 4.13 6.04
CA ILE A 79 4.89 2.71 5.80
C ILE A 79 3.66 2.03 5.21
N ASN A 80 2.47 2.28 5.76
CA ASN A 80 1.23 1.73 5.24
C ASN A 80 0.93 2.26 3.84
N GLY A 81 1.12 3.56 3.60
CA GLY A 81 0.99 4.16 2.28
C GLY A 81 1.91 3.47 1.25
N HIS A 82 3.19 3.28 1.59
CA HIS A 82 4.12 2.55 0.73
C HIS A 82 3.66 1.11 0.45
N LYS A 83 3.29 0.35 1.50
CA LYS A 83 2.88 -1.06 1.35
C LYS A 83 1.60 -1.23 0.54
N LEU A 84 0.62 -0.37 0.77
CA LEU A 84 -0.64 -0.40 0.04
C LEU A 84 -0.46 -0.01 -1.44
N HIS A 85 0.43 0.94 -1.75
CA HIS A 85 0.77 1.25 -3.15
C HIS A 85 1.51 0.11 -3.85
N ASP A 86 2.46 -0.57 -3.18
CA ASP A 86 3.13 -1.74 -3.77
C ASP A 86 2.11 -2.84 -4.09
N LEU A 87 1.19 -3.12 -3.16
CA LEU A 87 0.10 -4.07 -3.38
C LEU A 87 -0.83 -3.64 -4.53
N TYR A 88 -1.18 -2.35 -4.61
CA TYR A 88 -2.01 -1.80 -5.68
C TYR A 88 -1.39 -2.02 -7.07
N TRP A 89 -0.10 -1.71 -7.23
CA TRP A 89 0.57 -1.93 -8.51
C TRP A 89 0.58 -3.41 -8.90
N ARG A 90 0.81 -4.31 -7.96
CA ARG A 90 0.84 -5.76 -8.18
C ARG A 90 -0.54 -6.37 -8.40
N SER A 91 -1.61 -5.71 -7.98
CA SER A 91 -2.99 -6.18 -8.19
C SER A 91 -3.56 -5.86 -9.56
N MET A 92 -2.82 -5.09 -10.38
CA MET A 92 -3.21 -4.76 -11.74
C MET A 92 -2.30 -5.45 -12.77
N ALA A 93 -2.81 -5.63 -13.98
CA ALA A 93 -2.07 -6.18 -15.10
C ALA A 93 -2.46 -5.45 -16.40
N PRO A 94 -1.58 -5.47 -17.43
CA PRO A 94 -1.93 -4.97 -18.76
C PRO A 94 -3.20 -5.61 -19.30
N ALA A 95 -3.93 -4.88 -20.13
CA ALA A 95 -5.16 -5.37 -20.74
C ALA A 95 -4.97 -6.76 -21.40
N GLY A 96 -5.85 -7.69 -21.07
CA GLY A 96 -5.80 -9.08 -21.55
C GLY A 96 -4.73 -9.97 -20.87
N LYS A 97 -3.99 -9.47 -19.89
CA LYS A 97 -2.97 -10.22 -19.13
C LYS A 97 -3.43 -10.64 -17.73
N GLY A 98 -4.57 -10.15 -17.27
CA GLY A 98 -5.11 -10.44 -15.95
C GLY A 98 -6.59 -10.16 -15.84
N GLY A 99 -7.11 -10.21 -14.62
CA GLY A 99 -8.52 -10.00 -14.33
C GLY A 99 -9.36 -11.29 -14.39
N GLY A 100 -10.67 -11.12 -14.24
CA GLY A 100 -11.63 -12.24 -14.18
C GLY A 100 -11.86 -12.78 -12.77
N LYS A 101 -12.46 -13.96 -12.70
CA LYS A 101 -12.72 -14.64 -11.42
C LYS A 101 -11.46 -15.32 -10.90
N PRO A 102 -11.21 -15.29 -9.59
CA PRO A 102 -10.11 -16.06 -9.02
C PRO A 102 -10.35 -17.55 -9.17
N GLY A 103 -9.27 -18.34 -9.09
CA GLY A 103 -9.32 -19.79 -9.05
C GLY A 103 -8.82 -20.36 -7.73
N GLY A 104 -8.89 -21.70 -7.60
CA GLY A 104 -8.35 -22.45 -6.47
C GLY A 104 -8.95 -22.01 -5.12
N LEU A 105 -8.16 -22.14 -4.07
CA LEU A 105 -8.60 -21.89 -2.70
C LEU A 105 -9.25 -20.51 -2.50
N LEU A 106 -8.77 -19.47 -3.19
CA LEU A 106 -9.37 -18.14 -3.09
C LEU A 106 -10.82 -18.11 -3.60
N ALA A 107 -11.08 -18.78 -4.73
CA ALA A 107 -12.44 -18.90 -5.27
C ALA A 107 -13.36 -19.64 -4.29
N ASP A 108 -12.92 -20.77 -3.74
CA ASP A 108 -13.68 -21.58 -2.80
C ASP A 108 -14.04 -20.81 -1.54
N LEU A 109 -13.10 -20.05 -1.00
CA LEU A 109 -13.29 -19.24 0.21
C LEU A 109 -14.22 -18.04 -0.04
N ILE A 110 -14.11 -17.38 -1.20
CA ILE A 110 -15.03 -16.31 -1.60
C ILE A 110 -16.45 -16.88 -1.77
N GLU A 111 -16.59 -18.02 -2.43
CA GLU A 111 -17.91 -18.63 -2.60
C GLU A 111 -18.52 -19.06 -1.28
N LYS A 112 -17.73 -19.67 -0.40
CA LYS A 112 -18.18 -20.07 0.94
C LYS A 112 -18.62 -18.87 1.79
N GLN A 113 -17.92 -17.75 1.71
CA GLN A 113 -18.18 -16.58 2.58
C GLN A 113 -19.24 -15.65 2.00
N TYR A 114 -19.22 -15.39 0.69
CA TYR A 114 -20.09 -14.41 0.02
C TYR A 114 -21.21 -15.08 -0.81
N GLY A 115 -21.17 -16.40 -1.00
CA GLY A 115 -22.11 -17.17 -1.80
C GLY A 115 -21.86 -17.12 -3.31
N SER A 116 -21.10 -16.15 -3.81
CA SER A 116 -20.59 -16.07 -5.18
C SER A 116 -19.54 -15.00 -5.36
N PHE A 117 -18.73 -15.11 -6.40
CA PHE A 117 -17.80 -14.05 -6.78
C PHE A 117 -18.51 -12.72 -7.12
N ASP A 118 -19.66 -12.77 -7.76
CA ASP A 118 -20.39 -11.57 -8.17
C ASP A 118 -20.94 -10.80 -6.95
N ARG A 119 -21.36 -11.51 -5.92
CA ARG A 119 -21.74 -10.88 -4.63
C ARG A 119 -20.53 -10.26 -3.93
N PHE A 120 -19.42 -10.99 -3.87
CA PHE A 120 -18.18 -10.43 -3.35
C PHE A 120 -17.79 -9.16 -4.10
N LYS A 121 -17.78 -9.19 -5.43
CA LYS A 121 -17.45 -8.03 -6.27
C LYS A 121 -18.37 -6.86 -6.00
N ALA A 122 -19.68 -7.09 -5.85
CA ALA A 122 -20.63 -6.03 -5.54
C ALA A 122 -20.31 -5.36 -4.19
N VAL A 123 -20.09 -6.14 -3.13
CA VAL A 123 -19.73 -5.63 -1.79
C VAL A 123 -18.40 -4.87 -1.83
N PHE A 124 -17.39 -5.43 -2.47
CA PHE A 124 -16.07 -4.79 -2.58
C PHE A 124 -16.13 -3.47 -3.35
N THR A 125 -16.90 -3.43 -4.45
CA THR A 125 -17.10 -2.21 -5.24
C THR A 125 -17.86 -1.14 -4.43
N GLU A 126 -18.89 -1.54 -3.71
CA GLU A 126 -19.65 -0.61 -2.85
C GLU A 126 -18.78 -0.05 -1.73
N ALA A 127 -17.99 -0.90 -1.08
CA ALA A 127 -17.02 -0.46 -0.07
C ALA A 127 -16.02 0.55 -0.65
N ALA A 128 -15.51 0.32 -1.86
CA ALA A 128 -14.60 1.25 -2.52
C ALA A 128 -15.26 2.59 -2.87
N ASN A 129 -16.50 2.54 -3.40
CA ASN A 129 -17.24 3.74 -3.79
C ASN A 129 -17.75 4.56 -2.59
N SER A 130 -17.89 3.94 -1.42
CA SER A 130 -18.34 4.61 -0.20
C SER A 130 -17.26 5.38 0.54
N LEU A 131 -15.99 5.27 0.11
CA LEU A 131 -14.87 5.96 0.77
C LEU A 131 -15.01 7.48 0.66
N PRO A 132 -15.03 8.23 1.76
CA PRO A 132 -15.11 9.68 1.74
C PRO A 132 -13.73 10.27 1.40
N GLY A 133 -13.52 10.66 0.15
CA GLY A 133 -12.24 11.23 -0.32
C GLY A 133 -11.20 10.17 -0.66
N THR A 134 -10.04 10.20 0.01
CA THR A 134 -8.94 9.25 -0.23
C THR A 134 -8.99 8.07 0.73
N GLY A 135 -8.69 6.88 0.25
CA GLY A 135 -8.66 5.67 1.09
C GLY A 135 -8.31 4.41 0.31
N TRP A 136 -8.44 3.28 0.97
CA TRP A 136 -8.14 1.97 0.43
C TRP A 136 -9.25 0.99 0.77
N THR A 137 -9.64 0.19 -0.21
CA THR A 137 -10.42 -1.02 0.02
C THR A 137 -9.51 -2.21 -0.28
N ALA A 138 -9.35 -3.10 0.68
CA ALA A 138 -8.44 -4.23 0.57
C ALA A 138 -9.13 -5.52 1.01
N LEU A 139 -8.93 -6.58 0.23
CA LEU A 139 -9.27 -7.93 0.66
C LEU A 139 -8.08 -8.53 1.39
N TYR A 140 -8.28 -8.97 2.63
CA TYR A 140 -7.25 -9.64 3.42
C TYR A 140 -7.80 -10.91 4.07
N TYR A 141 -6.90 -11.83 4.38
CA TYR A 141 -7.23 -13.05 5.07
C TYR A 141 -6.97 -12.87 6.58
N ASP A 142 -8.01 -13.07 7.37
CA ASP A 142 -7.90 -13.06 8.82
C ASP A 142 -7.47 -14.45 9.30
N THR A 143 -6.24 -14.55 9.78
CA THR A 143 -5.67 -15.83 10.20
C THR A 143 -6.24 -16.34 11.53
N GLU A 144 -6.85 -15.48 12.34
CA GLU A 144 -7.47 -15.85 13.60
C GLU A 144 -8.83 -16.49 13.37
N THR A 145 -9.64 -15.90 12.51
CA THR A 145 -11.00 -16.39 12.21
C THR A 145 -11.08 -17.27 10.97
N ALA A 146 -9.97 -17.44 10.25
CA ALA A 146 -9.88 -18.16 8.99
C ALA A 146 -10.88 -17.66 7.92
N THR A 147 -11.12 -16.34 7.86
CA THR A 147 -12.05 -15.70 6.95
C THR A 147 -11.40 -14.55 6.17
N TYR A 148 -11.95 -14.21 4.99
CA TYR A 148 -11.58 -12.98 4.30
C TYR A 148 -12.42 -11.81 4.79
N ARG A 149 -11.77 -10.62 4.88
CA ARG A 149 -12.42 -9.36 5.22
C ARG A 149 -12.11 -8.31 4.14
N SER A 150 -13.04 -7.47 3.88
CA SER A 150 -12.96 -6.32 2.96
C SER A 150 -13.26 -5.01 3.69
#